data_c98a538ede9da35a5b7c9fc764c924c5
#
_entry.id   c98a538ede9da35a5b7c9fc764c924c5
#
_cell.length_a   1.000
_cell.length_b   1.000
_cell.length_c   1.000
_cell.angle_alpha   90.00
_cell.angle_beta   90.00
_cell.angle_gamma   90.00
#
_symmetry.space_group_name_H-M   'P 1'
#
loop_
_entity.id
_entity.type
_entity.pdbx_description
1 polymer ?
#
loop_
_entity_poly.entity_id
_entity_poly.type
_entity_poly.pdbx_seq_one_letter_code
_entity_poly.pdbx_strand_id
1 'polypeptide(L)'
;MRMPRTIKDILDHADELAKRFEDYEPSAADERDPAVFAELRRAVLLRSDAERSIRDAVKHAREHGYSWAFIGSLVGTSGEAARQRYGHKQDA
;
A
#
# COMPACT_ATOMS: atom_id res chain seq x y z
N MET A 1 24.38 -27.08 2.95
CA MET A 1 23.80 -25.78 3.14
C MET A 1 23.40 -25.16 1.81
N ARG A 2 22.28 -24.60 1.83
CA ARG A 2 21.70 -24.07 0.60
C ARG A 2 22.21 -22.68 0.30
N MET A 3 22.67 -22.48 -0.87
CA MET A 3 23.10 -21.15 -1.28
C MET A 3 21.92 -20.21 -1.40
N PRO A 4 22.11 -18.98 -1.02
CA PRO A 4 21.10 -18.00 -1.32
C PRO A 4 20.98 -17.86 -2.81
N ARG A 5 20.01 -17.09 -3.24
CA ARG A 5 19.81 -16.90 -4.65
C ARG A 5 21.06 -16.41 -5.31
N THR A 6 21.37 -17.00 -6.42
CA THR A 6 22.51 -16.55 -7.21
C THR A 6 22.12 -15.28 -7.95
N ILE A 7 23.14 -14.60 -8.46
CA ILE A 7 22.89 -13.43 -9.26
C ILE A 7 22.04 -13.80 -10.47
N LYS A 8 22.30 -14.98 -11.03
CA LYS A 8 21.51 -15.42 -12.17
C LYS A 8 20.03 -15.56 -11.80
N ASP A 9 19.75 -16.13 -10.63
CA ASP A 9 18.37 -16.27 -10.20
C ASP A 9 17.72 -14.91 -10.05
N ILE A 10 18.43 -13.95 -9.51
CA ILE A 10 17.90 -12.62 -9.33
C ILE A 10 17.61 -11.97 -10.67
N LEU A 11 18.52 -12.14 -11.62
CA LEU A 11 18.32 -11.56 -12.94
C LEU A 11 17.17 -12.22 -13.67
N ASP A 12 17.04 -13.54 -13.52
CA ASP A 12 15.92 -14.23 -14.13
C ASP A 12 14.60 -13.73 -13.58
N HIS A 13 14.57 -13.50 -12.27
CA HIS A 13 13.37 -13.00 -11.64
C HIS A 13 13.05 -11.57 -12.11
N ALA A 14 14.08 -10.76 -12.26
CA ALA A 14 13.89 -9.41 -12.74
C ALA A 14 13.35 -9.40 -14.16
N ASP A 15 13.83 -10.31 -14.99
CA ASP A 15 13.31 -10.44 -16.35
C ASP A 15 11.86 -10.80 -16.34
N GLU A 16 11.50 -11.70 -15.46
CA GLU A 16 10.12 -12.13 -15.34
C GLU A 16 9.22 -10.98 -14.94
N LEU A 17 9.68 -10.17 -14.01
CA LEU A 17 8.91 -9.00 -13.58
C LEU A 17 8.78 -7.99 -14.68
N ALA A 18 9.86 -7.74 -15.39
CA ALA A 18 9.83 -6.80 -16.50
C ALA A 18 8.85 -7.26 -17.55
N LYS A 19 8.82 -8.56 -17.81
CA LYS A 19 7.90 -9.11 -18.79
C LYS A 19 6.46 -8.91 -18.36
N ARG A 20 6.20 -9.07 -17.08
CA ARG A 20 4.86 -8.84 -16.57
C ARG A 20 4.43 -7.40 -16.78
N PHE A 21 5.32 -6.47 -16.56
CA PHE A 21 5.00 -5.08 -16.79
C PHE A 21 4.70 -4.81 -18.24
N GLU A 22 5.44 -5.43 -19.14
CA GLU A 22 5.16 -5.28 -20.56
C GLU A 22 3.81 -5.85 -20.92
N ASP A 23 3.50 -7.02 -20.37
CA ASP A 23 2.21 -7.65 -20.61
C ASP A 23 1.08 -6.86 -20.01
N TYR A 24 1.41 -6.01 -19.07
CA TYR A 24 0.43 -5.24 -18.32
C TYR A 24 0.10 -3.92 -18.96
N GLU A 25 0.64 -3.65 -20.11
CA GLU A 25 0.33 -2.41 -20.78
C GLU A 25 -1.16 -2.35 -21.09
N PRO A 26 -1.77 -1.18 -20.98
CA PRO A 26 -3.19 -1.07 -21.27
C PRO A 26 -3.48 -1.55 -22.67
N SER A 27 -4.48 -2.40 -22.77
CA SER A 27 -4.90 -2.85 -24.09
C SER A 27 -5.63 -1.72 -24.80
N ALA A 28 -5.82 -1.90 -26.10
CA ALA A 28 -6.59 -0.92 -26.84
C ALA A 28 -7.99 -0.78 -26.27
N ALA A 29 -8.52 -1.86 -25.73
CA ALA A 29 -9.86 -1.81 -25.12
C ALA A 29 -9.86 -0.90 -23.90
N ASP A 30 -8.80 -0.98 -23.09
CA ASP A 30 -8.70 -0.13 -21.91
C ASP A 30 -8.58 1.32 -22.31
N GLU A 31 -7.87 1.60 -23.39
CA GLU A 31 -7.66 2.96 -23.83
C GLU A 31 -8.87 3.55 -24.51
N ARG A 32 -9.78 2.69 -24.96
CA ARG A 32 -10.95 3.17 -25.66
C ARG A 32 -11.93 3.90 -24.76
N ASP A 33 -11.83 3.72 -23.47
CA ASP A 33 -12.78 4.34 -22.57
C ASP A 33 -12.05 5.13 -21.49
N PRO A 34 -11.65 6.34 -21.81
CA PRO A 34 -10.93 7.17 -20.83
C PRO A 34 -11.76 7.51 -19.60
N ALA A 35 -13.09 7.44 -19.71
CA ALA A 35 -13.93 7.73 -18.56
C ALA A 35 -13.78 6.64 -17.49
N VAL A 36 -13.68 5.39 -17.91
CA VAL A 36 -13.50 4.29 -16.98
C VAL A 36 -12.13 4.39 -16.33
N PHE A 37 -11.12 4.74 -17.12
CA PHE A 37 -9.78 4.92 -16.56
C PHE A 37 -9.77 6.04 -15.53
N ALA A 38 -10.43 7.15 -15.85
CA ALA A 38 -10.48 8.29 -14.94
C ALA A 38 -11.22 7.94 -13.66
N GLU A 39 -12.25 7.13 -13.77
CA GLU A 39 -12.99 6.70 -12.60
C GLU A 39 -12.12 5.86 -11.68
N LEU A 40 -11.41 4.93 -12.25
CA LEU A 40 -10.51 4.08 -11.44
C LEU A 40 -9.42 4.91 -10.81
N ARG A 41 -8.84 5.83 -11.57
CA ARG A 41 -7.79 6.67 -11.05
C ARG A 41 -8.29 7.51 -9.88
N ARG A 42 -9.48 8.05 -10.02
CA ARG A 42 -10.06 8.86 -8.94
C ARG A 42 -10.27 8.04 -7.69
N ALA A 43 -10.73 6.80 -7.85
CA ALA A 43 -10.95 5.93 -6.71
C ALA A 43 -9.63 5.62 -6.00
N VAL A 44 -8.57 5.41 -6.75
CA VAL A 44 -7.25 5.14 -6.16
C VAL A 44 -6.76 6.36 -5.39
N LEU A 45 -6.98 7.55 -5.95
CA LEU A 45 -6.58 8.77 -5.26
C LEU A 45 -7.36 8.97 -3.98
N LEU A 46 -8.65 8.64 -4.00
CA LEU A 46 -9.46 8.72 -2.79
C LEU A 46 -8.93 7.78 -1.72
N ARG A 47 -8.49 6.59 -2.12
CA ARG A 47 -7.92 5.66 -1.15
C ARG A 47 -6.66 6.25 -0.53
N SER A 48 -5.82 6.87 -1.34
CA SER A 48 -4.61 7.50 -0.82
C SER A 48 -4.94 8.62 0.17
N ASP A 49 -5.93 9.42 -0.16
CA ASP A 49 -6.35 10.50 0.72
C ASP A 49 -6.90 9.93 2.03
N ALA A 50 -7.69 8.88 1.93
CA ALA A 50 -8.26 8.26 3.12
C ALA A 50 -7.16 7.70 4.02
N GLU A 51 -6.15 7.06 3.43
CA GLU A 51 -5.04 6.54 4.21
C GLU A 51 -4.31 7.66 4.94
N ARG A 52 -4.12 8.77 4.28
CA ARG A 52 -3.46 9.90 4.91
C ARG A 52 -4.30 10.45 6.05
N SER A 53 -5.61 10.54 5.84
CA SER A 53 -6.52 11.01 6.88
C SER A 53 -6.50 10.09 8.09
N ILE A 54 -6.47 8.79 7.84
CA ILE A 54 -6.44 7.82 8.94
C ILE A 54 -5.13 7.99 9.72
N ARG A 55 -4.03 8.14 9.02
CA ARG A 55 -2.74 8.29 9.69
C ARG A 55 -2.72 9.51 10.57
N ASP A 56 -3.23 10.62 10.06
CA ASP A 56 -3.28 11.85 10.84
C ASP A 56 -4.20 11.71 12.04
N ALA A 57 -5.36 11.08 11.83
CA ALA A 57 -6.33 10.91 12.92
C ALA A 57 -5.78 9.97 13.98
N VAL A 58 -5.05 8.94 13.59
CA VAL A 58 -4.45 8.02 14.56
C VAL A 58 -3.43 8.76 15.40
N LYS A 59 -2.60 9.58 14.77
CA LYS A 59 -1.63 10.36 15.51
C LYS A 59 -2.32 11.25 16.53
N HIS A 60 -3.39 11.90 16.11
CA HIS A 60 -4.15 12.78 16.99
C HIS A 60 -4.78 12.00 18.14
N ALA A 61 -5.31 10.84 17.83
CA ALA A 61 -5.93 10.00 18.87
C ALA A 61 -4.89 9.57 19.90
N ARG A 62 -3.70 9.19 19.43
CA ARG A 62 -2.65 8.81 20.36
C ARG A 62 -2.25 9.98 21.25
N GLU A 63 -2.22 11.16 20.71
CA GLU A 63 -1.90 12.34 21.51
C GLU A 63 -2.95 12.59 22.58
N HIS A 64 -4.15 12.12 22.36
CA HIS A 64 -5.24 12.26 23.32
C HIS A 64 -5.41 11.03 24.20
N GLY A 65 -4.46 10.12 24.18
CA GLY A 65 -4.45 9.01 25.10
C GLY A 65 -5.21 7.77 24.69
N TYR A 66 -5.66 7.71 23.45
CA TYR A 66 -6.34 6.50 22.99
C TYR A 66 -5.36 5.36 22.82
N SER A 67 -5.78 4.18 23.26
CA SER A 67 -4.89 3.02 23.20
C SER A 67 -4.82 2.45 21.78
N TRP A 68 -3.74 1.73 21.55
CA TRP A 68 -3.60 1.05 20.26
C TRP A 68 -4.69 0.00 20.08
N ALA A 69 -5.13 -0.64 21.16
CA ALA A 69 -6.19 -1.64 21.05
C ALA A 69 -7.49 -0.98 20.56
N PHE A 70 -7.80 0.19 21.10
CA PHE A 70 -8.99 0.90 20.67
C PHE A 70 -8.87 1.35 19.22
N ILE A 71 -7.71 1.92 18.88
CA ILE A 71 -7.50 2.37 17.51
C ILE A 71 -7.57 1.20 16.56
N GLY A 72 -6.96 0.08 16.91
CA GLY A 72 -7.02 -1.10 16.06
C GLY A 72 -8.43 -1.58 15.82
N SER A 73 -9.26 -1.52 16.86
CA SER A 73 -10.65 -1.97 16.70
C SER A 73 -11.41 -1.11 15.69
N LEU A 74 -11.07 0.16 15.61
CA LEU A 74 -11.71 1.05 14.64
C LEU A 74 -11.22 0.85 13.23
N VAL A 75 -9.91 0.66 13.08
CA VAL A 75 -9.35 0.51 11.72
C VAL A 75 -9.41 -0.94 11.24
N GLY A 76 -9.88 -1.85 12.09
CA GLY A 76 -10.09 -3.23 11.67
C GLY A 76 -8.90 -4.14 11.83
N THR A 77 -8.02 -3.84 12.78
CA THR A 77 -6.86 -4.69 13.05
C THR A 77 -6.69 -4.86 14.55
N SER A 78 -5.70 -5.66 14.92
CA SER A 78 -5.32 -5.75 16.32
C SER A 78 -4.59 -4.46 16.72
N GLY A 79 -4.50 -4.25 18.03
CA GLY A 79 -3.75 -3.09 18.50
C GLY A 79 -2.29 -3.13 18.10
N GLU A 80 -1.70 -4.32 18.13
CA GLU A 80 -0.31 -4.46 17.76
C GLU A 80 -0.10 -4.16 16.29
N ALA A 81 -1.00 -4.63 15.43
CA ALA A 81 -0.90 -4.33 14.01
C ALA A 81 -1.05 -2.84 13.74
N ALA A 82 -1.97 -2.19 14.45
CA ALA A 82 -2.15 -0.75 14.30
C ALA A 82 -0.89 -0.02 14.76
N ARG A 83 -0.31 -0.45 15.86
CA ARG A 83 0.91 0.19 16.34
C ARG A 83 2.03 0.05 15.33
N GLN A 84 2.16 -1.12 14.74
CA GLN A 84 3.21 -1.31 13.75
C GLN A 84 2.98 -0.50 12.50
N ARG A 85 1.74 -0.34 12.12
CA ARG A 85 1.41 0.37 10.89
C ARG A 85 1.48 1.88 11.06
N TYR A 86 1.02 2.40 12.18
CA TYR A 86 0.89 3.83 12.38
C TYR A 86 1.79 4.39 13.46
N GLY A 87 2.51 3.54 14.16
CA GLY A 87 3.31 3.98 15.30
C GLY A 87 4.74 4.32 14.97
N HIS A 88 5.08 4.40 13.70
CA HIS A 88 6.44 4.71 13.32
C HIS A 88 6.79 6.14 13.69
N LYS A 89 8.06 6.32 13.97
CA LYS A 89 8.54 7.65 14.31
C LYS A 89 8.75 8.43 13.05
N GLN A 90 7.68 8.89 12.51
CA GLN A 90 7.76 9.69 11.30
C GLN A 90 8.50 10.95 11.52
N ASP A 91 8.31 11.44 12.70
CA ASP A 91 8.85 12.71 13.10
C ASP A 91 10.32 12.64 13.37
N ALA A 92 10.82 11.48 13.51
CA ALA A 92 12.23 11.36 13.85
C ALA A 92 13.11 11.91 12.78
#